data_b3de9b1bf061dd540cb954aa9db95dd8
#
_entry.id   b3de9b1bf061dd540cb954aa9db95dd8
#
_cell.length_a   1.000
_cell.length_b   1.000
_cell.length_c   1.000
_cell.angle_alpha   90.00
_cell.angle_beta   90.00
_cell.angle_gamma   90.00
#
_symmetry.space_group_name_H-M   'P 1'
#
loop_
_entity.id
_entity.type
_entity.pdbx_description
1 polymer ?
#
loop_
_entity_poly.entity_id
_entity_poly.type
_entity_poly.pdbx_seq_one_letter_code
_entity_poly.pdbx_strand_id
1 'polypeptide(L)'
;TLSAPFNHPYLSAVQPMASTIVCKKDALTVFEGRALDEGTDFYNTHTWTCESCLAYLKDTMQPPFSYQGPLRGLLEQFLSVHNAAVEEKKQFTLGTVTVTDNNDYISYSNSDYSVTMDAIQEKLIKTHGGYLQVRYTDMGKFLDYLEDFPDRSLQTVEFGKNLTDVKITRDHTERVTALIPLGAKLTETDEDGNETETDTRLDITAVNDG
;
A
#
# COMPACT_ATOMS: atom_id res chain seq x y z
N THR A 1 -13.63 11.37 -8.90
CA THR A 1 -14.92 11.27 -9.61
C THR A 1 -14.81 11.92 -10.98
N LEU A 2 -15.33 11.27 -12.02
CA LEU A 2 -15.49 11.79 -13.38
C LEU A 2 -16.98 11.99 -13.62
N SER A 3 -17.41 13.13 -14.18
CA SER A 3 -18.79 13.36 -14.53
C SER A 3 -18.90 13.89 -15.96
N ALA A 4 -19.93 13.47 -16.67
CA ALA A 4 -20.24 13.91 -18.03
C ALA A 4 -21.75 14.03 -18.26
N PRO A 5 -22.20 15.04 -19.02
CA PRO A 5 -23.62 15.17 -19.37
C PRO A 5 -24.06 14.04 -20.33
N PHE A 6 -25.34 13.74 -20.35
CA PHE A 6 -25.93 12.64 -21.15
C PHE A 6 -25.65 12.73 -22.67
N ASN A 7 -25.40 13.92 -23.19
CA ASN A 7 -25.13 14.16 -24.62
C ASN A 7 -23.63 14.18 -24.95
N HIS A 8 -22.77 13.81 -24.01
CA HIS A 8 -21.34 13.76 -24.28
C HIS A 8 -21.01 12.67 -25.32
N PRO A 9 -20.27 12.98 -26.40
CA PRO A 9 -20.08 12.06 -27.54
C PRO A 9 -19.34 10.79 -27.20
N TYR A 10 -18.54 10.78 -26.11
CA TYR A 10 -17.75 9.63 -25.67
C TYR A 10 -18.30 8.97 -24.41
N LEU A 11 -19.57 9.19 -24.06
CA LEU A 11 -20.17 8.62 -22.86
C LEU A 11 -20.03 7.09 -22.80
N SER A 12 -20.34 6.43 -23.91
CA SER A 12 -20.28 4.98 -24.02
C SER A 12 -18.84 4.41 -24.06
N ALA A 13 -17.83 5.26 -24.18
CA ALA A 13 -16.44 4.82 -24.17
C ALA A 13 -15.91 4.52 -22.75
N VAL A 14 -16.59 5.05 -21.71
CA VAL A 14 -16.21 4.80 -20.33
C VAL A 14 -16.95 3.56 -19.83
N GLN A 15 -16.23 2.47 -19.71
CA GLN A 15 -16.75 1.19 -19.19
C GLN A 15 -16.07 0.90 -17.84
N PRO A 16 -16.88 0.74 -16.75
CA PRO A 16 -16.34 0.39 -15.45
C PRO A 16 -15.43 -0.85 -15.51
N MET A 17 -14.34 -0.85 -14.76
CA MET A 17 -13.31 -1.88 -14.68
C MET A 17 -12.51 -2.15 -15.97
N ALA A 18 -12.95 -1.67 -17.12
CA ALA A 18 -12.32 -1.94 -18.43
C ALA A 18 -11.57 -0.74 -19.02
N SER A 19 -12.15 0.47 -18.90
CA SER A 19 -11.54 1.67 -19.47
C SER A 19 -10.44 2.25 -18.59
N THR A 20 -9.30 2.59 -19.19
CA THR A 20 -8.27 3.40 -18.54
C THR A 20 -8.63 4.88 -18.68
N ILE A 21 -8.67 5.58 -17.56
CA ILE A 21 -8.95 7.01 -17.48
C ILE A 21 -7.64 7.74 -17.20
N VAL A 22 -7.28 8.66 -18.09
CA VAL A 22 -6.07 9.48 -17.96
C VAL A 22 -6.48 10.94 -17.93
N CYS A 23 -6.15 11.63 -16.84
CA CYS A 23 -6.34 13.08 -16.74
C CYS A 23 -4.99 13.78 -16.91
N LYS A 24 -4.96 14.75 -17.82
CA LYS A 24 -3.76 15.57 -18.09
C LYS A 24 -4.02 17.02 -17.75
N LYS A 25 -3.02 17.65 -17.17
CA LYS A 25 -2.94 19.11 -17.06
C LYS A 25 -1.78 19.55 -17.93
N ASP A 26 -2.10 20.27 -19.02
CA ASP A 26 -1.16 20.57 -20.09
C ASP A 26 -0.57 19.26 -20.68
N ALA A 27 0.73 19.07 -20.65
CA ALA A 27 1.39 17.85 -21.10
C ALA A 27 1.58 16.82 -19.97
N LEU A 28 1.30 17.18 -18.69
CA LEU A 28 1.57 16.33 -17.54
C LEU A 28 0.37 15.42 -17.23
N THR A 29 0.59 14.14 -17.09
CA THR A 29 -0.39 13.21 -16.53
C THR A 29 -0.48 13.45 -15.02
N VAL A 30 -1.66 13.89 -14.56
CA VAL A 30 -1.94 14.14 -13.13
C VAL A 30 -2.71 12.99 -12.48
N PHE A 31 -3.36 12.17 -13.27
CA PHE A 31 -4.07 10.99 -12.80
C PHE A 31 -4.13 9.95 -13.92
N GLU A 32 -3.93 8.71 -13.55
CA GLU A 32 -4.25 7.52 -14.35
C GLU A 32 -4.91 6.49 -13.44
N GLY A 33 -5.93 5.83 -13.97
CA GLY A 33 -6.66 4.83 -13.22
C GLY A 33 -7.81 4.24 -14.00
N ARG A 34 -8.80 3.71 -13.30
CA ARG A 34 -10.00 3.11 -13.92
C ARG A 34 -11.27 3.57 -13.21
N ALA A 35 -12.40 3.51 -13.91
CA ALA A 35 -13.72 3.66 -13.31
C ALA A 35 -14.11 2.35 -12.60
N LEU A 36 -14.69 2.47 -11.39
CA LEU A 36 -15.23 1.34 -10.63
C LEU A 36 -16.69 1.11 -10.94
N ASP A 37 -17.47 2.17 -10.90
CA ASP A 37 -18.90 2.16 -11.04
C ASP A 37 -19.40 3.34 -11.90
N GLU A 38 -20.65 3.30 -12.22
CA GLU A 38 -21.36 4.36 -12.93
C GLU A 38 -22.68 4.65 -12.22
N GLY A 39 -22.94 5.93 -12.01
CA GLY A 39 -24.24 6.43 -11.52
C GLY A 39 -24.82 7.45 -12.50
N THR A 40 -26.13 7.57 -12.53
CA THR A 40 -26.84 8.59 -13.33
C THR A 40 -27.81 9.32 -12.42
N ASP A 41 -27.77 10.65 -12.44
CA ASP A 41 -28.67 11.50 -11.68
C ASP A 41 -29.99 11.79 -12.42
N PHE A 42 -30.85 12.55 -11.77
CA PHE A 42 -32.16 12.96 -12.34
C PHE A 42 -32.04 13.75 -13.65
N TYR A 43 -30.93 14.46 -13.85
CA TYR A 43 -30.65 15.25 -15.07
C TYR A 43 -29.91 14.44 -16.12
N ASN A 44 -29.82 13.12 -15.95
CA ASN A 44 -29.05 12.23 -16.80
C ASN A 44 -27.55 12.61 -16.88
N THR A 45 -27.01 13.17 -15.83
CA THR A 45 -25.55 13.33 -15.70
C THR A 45 -24.96 12.00 -15.27
N HIS A 46 -24.04 11.49 -16.06
CA HIS A 46 -23.30 10.28 -15.71
C HIS A 46 -22.12 10.61 -14.81
N THR A 47 -21.94 9.84 -13.79
CA THR A 47 -20.86 10.00 -12.80
C THR A 47 -20.18 8.68 -12.55
N TRP A 48 -18.86 8.64 -12.63
CA TRP A 48 -18.04 7.48 -12.34
C TRP A 48 -17.16 7.74 -11.12
N THR A 49 -17.14 6.79 -10.21
CA THR A 49 -16.12 6.72 -9.17
C THR A 49 -14.86 6.12 -9.79
N CYS A 50 -13.74 6.81 -9.65
CA CYS A 50 -12.48 6.36 -10.23
C CYS A 50 -11.45 6.07 -9.13
N GLU A 51 -10.70 5.00 -9.29
CA GLU A 51 -9.53 4.70 -8.46
C GLU A 51 -8.24 4.87 -9.26
N SER A 52 -7.16 5.24 -8.56
CA SER A 52 -5.86 5.45 -9.19
C SER A 52 -5.24 4.13 -9.65
N CYS A 53 -4.23 4.22 -10.52
CA CYS A 53 -3.50 3.05 -11.03
C CYS A 53 -2.84 2.21 -9.91
N LEU A 54 -2.57 2.76 -8.72
CA LEU A 54 -2.13 1.96 -7.58
C LEU A 54 -3.08 0.80 -7.26
N ALA A 55 -4.36 0.96 -7.55
CA ALA A 55 -5.34 -0.09 -7.35
C ALA A 55 -5.15 -1.31 -8.27
N TYR A 56 -4.35 -1.21 -9.34
CA TYR A 56 -3.99 -2.38 -10.16
C TYR A 56 -3.22 -3.43 -9.35
N LEU A 57 -2.50 -3.01 -8.31
CA LEU A 57 -1.83 -3.92 -7.38
C LEU A 57 -2.81 -4.80 -6.56
N LYS A 58 -4.10 -4.47 -6.55
CA LYS A 58 -5.15 -5.30 -5.95
C LYS A 58 -5.62 -6.42 -6.88
N ASP A 59 -5.31 -6.33 -8.16
CA ASP A 59 -5.74 -7.31 -9.16
C ASP A 59 -4.86 -8.56 -9.20
N THR A 60 -3.77 -8.59 -8.43
CA THR A 60 -2.78 -9.67 -8.46
C THR A 60 -2.48 -10.20 -7.06
N MET A 61 -2.00 -11.44 -7.01
CA MET A 61 -1.67 -12.12 -5.77
C MET A 61 -0.20 -12.50 -5.74
N GLN A 62 0.39 -12.37 -4.57
CA GLN A 62 1.73 -12.87 -4.28
C GLN A 62 1.65 -14.34 -3.86
N PRO A 63 2.42 -15.23 -4.46
CA PRO A 63 2.52 -16.62 -4.00
C PRO A 63 3.31 -16.69 -2.68
N PRO A 64 3.25 -17.83 -1.98
CA PRO A 64 4.14 -18.09 -0.85
C PRO A 64 5.60 -17.97 -1.26
N PHE A 65 6.40 -17.20 -0.51
CA PHE A 65 7.85 -17.11 -0.68
C PHE A 65 8.53 -16.55 0.56
N SER A 66 9.84 -16.73 0.63
CA SER A 66 10.70 -16.13 1.63
C SER A 66 11.73 -15.22 0.97
N TYR A 67 12.03 -14.12 1.62
CA TYR A 67 13.00 -13.13 1.16
C TYR A 67 13.86 -12.64 2.31
N GLN A 68 15.14 -12.44 2.03
CA GLN A 68 16.08 -11.79 2.93
C GLN A 68 16.91 -10.79 2.14
N GLY A 69 16.94 -9.55 2.59
CA GLY A 69 17.67 -8.47 1.90
C GLY A 69 17.06 -7.09 2.14
N PRO A 70 17.45 -6.09 1.36
CA PRO A 70 16.96 -4.73 1.50
C PRO A 70 15.47 -4.59 1.13
N LEU A 71 14.80 -3.60 1.74
CA LEU A 71 13.38 -3.26 1.44
C LEU A 71 13.12 -3.07 -0.05
N ARG A 72 14.07 -2.41 -0.75
CA ARG A 72 14.01 -2.21 -2.20
C ARG A 72 13.82 -3.52 -2.95
N GLY A 73 14.59 -4.56 -2.60
CA GLY A 73 14.52 -5.86 -3.26
C GLY A 73 13.21 -6.60 -3.00
N LEU A 74 12.63 -6.45 -1.80
CA LEU A 74 11.31 -7.02 -1.51
C LEU A 74 10.21 -6.35 -2.36
N LEU A 75 10.23 -5.02 -2.47
CA LEU A 75 9.27 -4.31 -3.33
C LEU A 75 9.45 -4.69 -4.80
N GLU A 76 10.70 -4.84 -5.26
CA GLU A 76 11.00 -5.30 -6.64
C GLU A 76 10.44 -6.69 -6.90
N GLN A 77 10.55 -7.61 -5.92
CA GLN A 77 9.97 -8.95 -6.03
C GLN A 77 8.44 -8.89 -6.12
N PHE A 78 7.77 -8.09 -5.30
CA PHE A 78 6.32 -7.88 -5.40
C PHE A 78 5.90 -7.34 -6.77
N LEU A 79 6.62 -6.33 -7.28
CA LEU A 79 6.33 -5.76 -8.60
C LEU A 79 6.63 -6.74 -9.74
N SER A 80 7.65 -7.57 -9.64
CA SER A 80 7.98 -8.59 -10.63
C SER A 80 6.82 -9.58 -10.81
N VAL A 81 6.26 -10.08 -9.70
CA VAL A 81 5.11 -10.99 -9.72
C VAL A 81 3.88 -10.29 -10.29
N HIS A 82 3.60 -9.05 -9.86
CA HIS A 82 2.49 -8.26 -10.39
C HIS A 82 2.62 -8.06 -11.91
N ASN A 83 3.76 -7.57 -12.36
CA ASN A 83 4.00 -7.25 -13.77
C ASN A 83 3.90 -8.48 -14.69
N ALA A 84 4.30 -9.66 -14.19
CA ALA A 84 4.16 -10.90 -14.94
C ALA A 84 2.70 -11.34 -15.12
N ALA A 85 1.78 -10.87 -14.27
CA ALA A 85 0.37 -11.27 -14.24
C ALA A 85 -0.56 -10.28 -14.96
N VAL A 86 -0.09 -9.09 -15.33
CA VAL A 86 -0.94 -8.03 -15.90
C VAL A 86 -0.45 -7.55 -17.27
N GLU A 87 -1.34 -6.90 -18.01
CA GLU A 87 -1.01 -6.22 -19.27
C GLU A 87 -0.02 -5.07 -19.02
N GLU A 88 0.80 -4.74 -20.02
CA GLU A 88 1.83 -3.68 -19.97
C GLU A 88 1.30 -2.34 -19.41
N LYS A 89 0.09 -1.95 -19.81
CA LYS A 89 -0.55 -0.71 -19.33
C LYS A 89 -0.81 -0.68 -17.83
N LYS A 90 -0.81 -1.84 -17.15
CA LYS A 90 -1.02 -1.95 -15.69
C LYS A 90 0.27 -2.18 -14.91
N GLN A 91 1.40 -2.37 -15.61
CA GLN A 91 2.70 -2.62 -15.01
C GLN A 91 3.29 -1.36 -14.38
N PHE A 92 4.21 -1.59 -13.44
CA PHE A 92 5.00 -0.55 -12.78
C PHE A 92 6.49 -0.87 -12.91
N THR A 93 7.27 0.16 -13.16
CA THR A 93 8.73 0.10 -12.99
C THR A 93 9.07 0.53 -11.57
N LEU A 94 9.96 -0.19 -10.90
CA LEU A 94 10.45 0.23 -9.59
C LEU A 94 11.24 1.55 -9.74
N GLY A 95 10.79 2.56 -9.03
CA GLY A 95 11.38 3.88 -9.02
C GLY A 95 12.38 4.08 -7.87
N THR A 96 12.28 5.22 -7.22
CA THR A 96 13.11 5.59 -6.08
C THR A 96 12.59 4.93 -4.81
N VAL A 97 13.48 4.31 -4.03
CA VAL A 97 13.18 3.78 -2.71
C VAL A 97 14.12 4.47 -1.73
N THR A 98 13.56 5.28 -0.81
CA THR A 98 14.31 5.99 0.24
C THR A 98 14.04 5.44 1.63
N VAL A 99 12.99 4.63 1.80
CA VAL A 99 12.71 3.95 3.05
C VAL A 99 13.71 2.82 3.24
N THR A 100 14.36 2.81 4.39
CA THR A 100 15.28 1.75 4.83
C THR A 100 14.93 1.33 6.25
N ASP A 101 15.34 0.14 6.65
CA ASP A 101 15.41 -0.22 8.05
C ASP A 101 16.81 0.09 8.62
N ASN A 102 17.00 -0.13 9.92
CA ASN A 102 18.23 0.24 10.62
C ASN A 102 19.51 -0.39 10.06
N ASN A 103 19.41 -1.55 9.40
CA ASN A 103 20.53 -2.29 8.84
C ASN A 103 20.36 -2.65 7.36
N ASP A 104 19.32 -2.11 6.71
CA ASP A 104 18.93 -2.38 5.32
C ASP A 104 18.82 -3.89 5.01
N TYR A 105 18.35 -4.66 5.98
CA TYR A 105 18.21 -6.10 5.87
C TYR A 105 16.98 -6.60 6.60
N ILE A 106 15.96 -6.96 5.85
CA ILE A 106 14.71 -7.50 6.37
C ILE A 106 14.58 -8.98 6.07
N SER A 107 13.84 -9.69 6.93
CA SER A 107 13.41 -11.06 6.69
C SER A 107 11.90 -11.06 6.48
N TYR A 108 11.47 -11.60 5.36
CA TYR A 108 10.07 -11.76 4.99
C TYR A 108 9.77 -13.22 4.70
N SER A 109 8.67 -13.71 5.22
CA SER A 109 8.14 -15.02 4.86
C SER A 109 6.62 -14.94 4.80
N ASN A 110 6.05 -15.55 3.79
CA ASN A 110 4.62 -15.74 3.65
C ASN A 110 4.33 -17.19 3.23
N SER A 111 3.47 -17.87 3.97
CA SER A 111 3.06 -19.26 3.70
C SER A 111 1.83 -19.37 2.80
N ASP A 112 1.10 -18.26 2.62
CA ASP A 112 -0.16 -18.22 1.90
C ASP A 112 -0.15 -17.20 0.77
N TYR A 113 -1.13 -17.30 -0.13
CA TYR A 113 -1.37 -16.26 -1.14
C TYR A 113 -1.92 -15.00 -0.49
N SER A 114 -1.40 -13.84 -0.89
CA SER A 114 -1.87 -12.54 -0.43
C SER A 114 -2.02 -11.56 -1.59
N VAL A 115 -3.00 -10.65 -1.53
CA VAL A 115 -3.14 -9.59 -2.53
C VAL A 115 -1.89 -8.72 -2.53
N THR A 116 -1.36 -8.38 -3.71
CA THR A 116 -0.10 -7.64 -3.83
C THR A 116 -0.13 -6.31 -3.07
N MET A 117 -1.22 -5.54 -3.17
CA MET A 117 -1.36 -4.29 -2.43
C MET A 117 -1.36 -4.51 -0.92
N ASP A 118 -2.04 -5.55 -0.43
CA ASP A 118 -2.10 -5.86 1.00
C ASP A 118 -0.73 -6.30 1.53
N ALA A 119 0.00 -7.11 0.75
CA ALA A 119 1.38 -7.48 1.09
C ALA A 119 2.29 -6.26 1.23
N ILE A 120 2.20 -5.30 0.28
CA ILE A 120 2.95 -4.04 0.34
C ILE A 120 2.53 -3.22 1.58
N GLN A 121 1.23 -3.06 1.81
CA GLN A 121 0.74 -2.28 2.95
C GLN A 121 1.15 -2.87 4.29
N GLU A 122 0.95 -4.19 4.48
CA GLU A 122 1.22 -4.84 5.77
C GLU A 122 2.72 -4.98 6.04
N LYS A 123 3.50 -5.35 5.04
CA LYS A 123 4.89 -5.73 5.23
C LYS A 123 5.89 -4.60 5.01
N LEU A 124 5.53 -3.60 4.22
CA LEU A 124 6.38 -2.44 3.99
C LEU A 124 5.84 -1.21 4.73
N ILE A 125 4.68 -0.70 4.36
CA ILE A 125 4.20 0.60 4.86
C ILE A 125 3.88 0.58 6.36
N LYS A 126 3.13 -0.42 6.85
CA LYS A 126 2.80 -0.51 8.28
C LYS A 126 4.02 -0.80 9.16
N THR A 127 4.98 -1.56 8.63
CA THR A 127 6.16 -1.98 9.39
C THR A 127 7.26 -0.92 9.40
N HIS A 128 7.50 -0.28 8.25
CA HIS A 128 8.65 0.61 8.04
C HIS A 128 8.23 2.08 7.78
N GLY A 129 6.93 2.35 7.69
CA GLY A 129 6.43 3.68 7.35
C GLY A 129 6.57 4.02 5.87
N GLY A 130 6.57 5.32 5.57
CA GLY A 130 6.74 5.83 4.22
C GLY A 130 5.46 5.84 3.38
N TYR A 131 5.61 6.22 2.11
CA TYR A 131 4.51 6.46 1.18
C TYR A 131 4.81 5.88 -0.19
N LEU A 132 3.79 5.37 -0.86
CA LEU A 132 3.85 5.02 -2.28
C LEU A 132 3.46 6.23 -3.13
N GLN A 133 4.26 6.52 -4.13
CA GLN A 133 3.98 7.56 -5.12
C GLN A 133 4.12 6.99 -6.53
N VAL A 134 3.15 7.29 -7.39
CA VAL A 134 3.28 6.97 -8.82
C VAL A 134 3.76 8.20 -9.56
N ARG A 135 4.85 8.06 -10.28
CA ARG A 135 5.41 9.08 -11.15
C ARG A 135 5.25 8.65 -12.60
N TYR A 136 4.64 9.52 -13.39
CA TYR A 136 4.40 9.28 -14.82
C TYR A 136 5.52 9.90 -15.65
N THR A 137 6.07 9.13 -16.57
CA THR A 137 7.11 9.55 -17.51
C THR A 137 6.81 9.03 -18.91
N ASP A 138 7.58 9.47 -19.89
CA ASP A 138 7.48 8.94 -21.26
C ASP A 138 7.86 7.46 -21.36
N MET A 139 8.58 6.94 -20.36
CA MET A 139 8.96 5.53 -20.25
C MET A 139 7.95 4.67 -19.46
N GLY A 140 6.84 5.27 -19.01
CA GLY A 140 5.81 4.56 -18.26
C GLY A 140 5.62 5.04 -16.83
N LYS A 141 5.06 4.16 -16.00
CA LYS A 141 4.75 4.42 -14.58
C LYS A 141 5.86 3.91 -13.69
N PHE A 142 6.39 4.79 -12.87
CA PHE A 142 7.34 4.44 -11.81
C PHE A 142 6.64 4.43 -10.47
N LEU A 143 6.82 3.36 -9.70
CA LEU A 143 6.38 3.28 -8.32
C LEU A 143 7.57 3.63 -7.42
N ASP A 144 7.48 4.78 -6.78
CA ASP A 144 8.42 5.26 -5.78
C ASP A 144 7.92 4.87 -4.38
N TYR A 145 8.83 4.47 -3.48
CA TYR A 145 8.56 4.22 -2.07
C TYR A 145 9.42 5.14 -1.22
N LEU A 146 8.81 6.18 -0.69
CA LEU A 146 9.50 7.33 -0.12
C LEU A 146 9.26 7.45 1.39
N GLU A 147 10.30 7.78 2.13
CA GLU A 147 10.22 8.06 3.56
C GLU A 147 9.46 9.37 3.83
N ASP A 148 9.70 10.40 3.02
CA ASP A 148 9.01 11.69 3.07
C ASP A 148 8.69 12.18 1.66
N PHE A 149 7.73 13.07 1.53
CA PHE A 149 7.42 13.70 0.25
C PHE A 149 8.54 14.68 -0.14
N PRO A 150 9.10 14.54 -1.35
CA PRO A 150 10.19 15.39 -1.81
C PRO A 150 9.73 16.85 -2.02
N ASP A 151 8.47 17.03 -2.40
CA ASP A 151 7.89 18.34 -2.67
C ASP A 151 7.02 18.80 -1.51
N ARG A 152 7.48 19.82 -0.80
CA ARG A 152 6.68 20.49 0.22
C ARG A 152 5.93 21.65 -0.40
N SER A 153 4.62 21.69 -0.19
CA SER A 153 3.82 22.84 -0.58
C SER A 153 4.27 24.08 0.20
N LEU A 154 4.49 25.18 -0.51
CA LEU A 154 4.73 26.49 0.09
C LEU A 154 3.43 27.15 0.57
N GLN A 155 2.28 26.54 0.28
CA GLN A 155 0.98 27.07 0.69
C GLN A 155 0.78 26.82 2.19
N THR A 156 0.70 27.90 2.95
CA THR A 156 0.33 27.87 4.35
C THR A 156 -1.17 27.60 4.48
N VAL A 157 -1.55 26.69 5.39
CA VAL A 157 -2.95 26.47 5.74
C VAL A 157 -3.28 27.36 6.95
N GLU A 158 -4.20 28.31 6.77
CA GLU A 158 -4.56 29.29 7.79
C GLU A 158 -6.07 29.33 7.99
N PHE A 159 -6.50 29.35 9.25
CA PHE A 159 -7.90 29.54 9.61
C PHE A 159 -8.40 30.91 9.14
N GLY A 160 -9.57 30.94 8.51
CA GLY A 160 -10.16 32.16 7.96
C GLY A 160 -9.63 32.60 6.59
N LYS A 161 -8.63 31.90 6.03
CA LYS A 161 -8.15 32.15 4.67
C LYS A 161 -8.48 30.98 3.73
N ASN A 162 -7.93 29.81 3.98
CA ASN A 162 -8.10 28.64 3.12
C ASN A 162 -8.47 27.35 3.90
N LEU A 163 -8.57 27.43 5.22
CA LEU A 163 -9.12 26.38 6.06
C LEU A 163 -10.58 26.73 6.41
N THR A 164 -11.52 25.99 5.85
CA THR A 164 -12.95 26.21 6.08
C THR A 164 -13.47 25.44 7.29
N ASP A 165 -12.91 24.26 7.53
CA ASP A 165 -13.25 23.41 8.67
C ASP A 165 -12.10 22.47 9.02
N VAL A 166 -12.01 22.06 10.28
CA VAL A 166 -11.11 21.03 10.77
C VAL A 166 -11.82 20.17 11.81
N LYS A 167 -11.84 18.86 11.58
CA LYS A 167 -12.32 17.89 12.55
C LYS A 167 -11.15 17.07 13.07
N ILE A 168 -10.95 17.10 14.39
CA ILE A 168 -9.94 16.29 15.07
C ILE A 168 -10.68 15.18 15.81
N THR A 169 -10.45 13.94 15.42
CA THR A 169 -10.94 12.75 16.13
C THR A 169 -9.77 12.09 16.83
N ARG A 170 -9.91 11.85 18.13
CA ARG A 170 -8.93 11.10 18.92
C ARG A 170 -9.56 9.78 19.31
N ASP A 171 -8.98 8.71 18.81
CA ASP A 171 -9.36 7.35 19.19
C ASP A 171 -8.39 6.84 20.27
N HIS A 172 -8.94 6.34 21.35
CA HIS A 172 -8.20 5.78 22.48
C HIS A 172 -8.53 4.31 22.74
N THR A 173 -9.28 3.67 21.83
CA THR A 173 -9.77 2.30 22.03
C THR A 173 -8.64 1.27 22.06
N GLU A 174 -7.53 1.52 21.38
CA GLU A 174 -6.36 0.65 21.37
C GLU A 174 -5.28 1.06 22.39
N ARG A 175 -5.62 1.98 23.29
CA ARG A 175 -4.68 2.45 24.28
C ARG A 175 -4.53 1.42 25.39
N VAL A 176 -3.33 0.88 25.56
CA VAL A 176 -3.00 -0.06 26.63
C VAL A 176 -2.26 0.67 27.75
N THR A 177 -2.59 0.34 28.99
CA THR A 177 -1.94 0.87 30.19
C THR A 177 -0.87 -0.06 30.77
N ALA A 178 -0.90 -1.32 30.34
CA ALA A 178 0.08 -2.33 30.71
C ALA A 178 0.34 -3.28 29.53
N LEU A 179 1.57 -3.69 29.36
CA LEU A 179 2.01 -4.66 28.36
C LEU A 179 2.68 -5.83 29.07
N ILE A 180 2.21 -7.04 28.77
CA ILE A 180 2.87 -8.27 29.24
C ILE A 180 3.63 -8.86 28.04
N PRO A 181 4.96 -8.72 27.99
CA PRO A 181 5.75 -9.29 26.91
C PRO A 181 5.85 -10.81 27.11
N LEU A 182 5.40 -11.56 26.10
CA LEU A 182 5.51 -13.00 26.06
C LEU A 182 6.40 -13.42 24.89
N GLY A 183 7.46 -14.15 25.18
CA GLY A 183 8.35 -14.74 24.19
C GLY A 183 7.84 -16.05 23.62
N ALA A 184 8.70 -16.75 22.89
CA ALA A 184 8.42 -18.07 22.37
C ALA A 184 8.19 -19.08 23.50
N LYS A 185 7.41 -20.11 23.23
CA LYS A 185 7.32 -21.27 24.10
C LYS A 185 8.69 -21.95 24.17
N LEU A 186 9.02 -22.46 25.34
CA LEU A 186 10.24 -23.25 25.53
C LEU A 186 9.99 -24.67 25.00
N THR A 187 10.99 -25.24 24.36
CA THR A 187 11.00 -26.65 23.98
C THR A 187 11.84 -27.43 24.97
N GLU A 188 11.35 -28.59 25.42
CA GLU A 188 12.11 -29.57 26.17
C GLU A 188 12.41 -30.76 25.25
N THR A 189 13.66 -31.22 25.30
CA THR A 189 14.10 -32.40 24.55
C THR A 189 14.13 -33.57 25.50
N ASP A 190 13.45 -34.65 25.19
CA ASP A 190 13.48 -35.91 25.97
C ASP A 190 14.80 -36.67 25.77
N GLU A 191 14.97 -37.77 26.55
CA GLU A 191 16.18 -38.62 26.49
C GLU A 191 16.34 -39.31 25.12
N ASP A 192 15.27 -39.38 24.33
CA ASP A 192 15.24 -39.99 22.99
C ASP A 192 15.49 -38.93 21.88
N GLY A 193 15.67 -37.64 22.23
CA GLY A 193 15.96 -36.56 21.31
C GLY A 193 14.74 -35.91 20.65
N ASN A 194 13.52 -36.23 21.14
CA ASN A 194 12.30 -35.58 20.61
C ASN A 194 12.06 -34.25 21.32
N GLU A 195 11.74 -33.21 20.55
CA GLU A 195 11.39 -31.89 21.06
C GLU A 195 9.89 -31.80 21.32
N THR A 196 9.52 -31.37 22.52
CA THR A 196 8.13 -31.08 22.90
C THR A 196 8.00 -29.65 23.38
N GLU A 197 7.02 -28.91 22.82
CA GLU A 197 6.71 -27.57 23.31
C GLU A 197 6.11 -27.64 24.71
N THR A 198 6.65 -26.83 25.63
CA THR A 198 6.10 -26.66 26.98
C THR A 198 5.07 -25.53 27.00
N ASP A 199 4.25 -25.49 28.05
CA ASP A 199 3.36 -24.32 28.28
C ASP A 199 4.11 -23.10 28.85
N THR A 200 5.40 -23.24 29.17
CA THR A 200 6.25 -22.18 29.68
C THR A 200 6.75 -21.32 28.51
N ARG A 201 6.64 -20.01 28.66
CA ARG A 201 7.15 -19.03 27.68
C ARG A 201 8.33 -18.26 28.26
N LEU A 202 9.22 -17.84 27.36
CA LEU A 202 10.24 -16.86 27.73
C LEU A 202 9.55 -15.57 28.17
N ASP A 203 9.96 -15.03 29.30
CA ASP A 203 9.56 -13.71 29.78
C ASP A 203 10.80 -12.89 30.15
N ILE A 204 10.62 -11.60 30.37
CA ILE A 204 11.72 -10.69 30.71
C ILE A 204 11.80 -10.43 32.22
N THR A 205 10.91 -10.99 33.04
CA THR A 205 10.86 -10.76 34.49
C THR A 205 12.12 -11.24 35.17
N ALA A 206 12.66 -12.40 34.74
CA ALA A 206 13.88 -12.94 35.29
C ALA A 206 15.17 -12.15 34.92
N VAL A 207 15.08 -11.28 33.88
CA VAL A 207 16.23 -10.50 33.40
C VAL A 207 16.27 -9.10 34.04
N ASN A 208 15.11 -8.56 34.42
CA ASN A 208 14.98 -7.17 34.87
C ASN A 208 14.56 -7.03 36.35
N ASP A 209 14.58 -8.09 37.14
CA ASP A 209 14.13 -8.12 38.54
C ASP A 209 12.70 -7.52 38.76
N GLY A 210 11.85 -7.63 37.71
CA GLY A 210 10.46 -7.17 37.74
C GLY A 210 10.20 -5.96 36.88
#